data_8be108e6e40c807511536f33b4127f9f
#
_entry.id   8be108e6e40c807511536f33b4127f9f
#
_cell.length_a   1.000
_cell.length_b   1.000
_cell.length_c   1.000
_cell.angle_alpha   90.00
_cell.angle_beta   90.00
_cell.angle_gamma   90.00
#
_symmetry.space_group_name_H-M   'P 1'
#
loop_
_entity.id
_entity.type
_entity.pdbx_description
1 polymer ?
#
loop_
_entity_poly.entity_id
_entity_poly.type
_entity_poly.pdbx_seq_one_letter_code
_entity_poly.pdbx_strand_id
1 'polypeptide(L)'
;VTSLKGENGKLEAVLCRDSANQPFEIACDTLLPFFGLTMKLGPIADWGIAMERKQLVVDTATFATSVPGIHAVGDAITYPGKRKLILSGFHEAALAAFGAAEWLAGHKLPLEYTTSSEKLQKLLRVEAN
;
A
#
# COMPACT_ATOMS: atom_id res chain seq x y z
N VAL A 1 -20.00 1.14 -17.33
CA VAL A 1 -19.43 1.30 -18.68
C VAL A 1 -19.28 -0.08 -19.29
N THR A 2 -19.73 -0.25 -20.52
CA THR A 2 -19.66 -1.52 -21.27
C THR A 2 -18.64 -1.47 -22.42
N SER A 3 -18.54 -0.32 -23.09
CA SER A 3 -17.56 -0.09 -24.15
C SER A 3 -17.35 1.41 -24.42
N LEU A 4 -16.38 1.70 -25.25
CA LEU A 4 -16.09 3.04 -25.76
C LEU A 4 -16.48 3.11 -27.23
N LYS A 5 -16.95 4.28 -27.70
CA LYS A 5 -17.26 4.58 -29.07
C LYS A 5 -16.37 5.74 -29.52
N GLY A 6 -15.78 5.62 -30.71
CA GLY A 6 -14.92 6.64 -31.27
C GLY A 6 -14.18 6.14 -32.51
N GLU A 7 -13.58 7.05 -33.23
CA GLU A 7 -12.82 6.77 -34.45
C GLU A 7 -11.47 7.49 -34.44
N ASN A 8 -10.49 6.89 -35.12
CA ASN A 8 -9.13 7.47 -35.29
C ASN A 8 -8.45 7.89 -33.98
N GLY A 9 -8.69 7.13 -32.88
CA GLY A 9 -8.12 7.43 -31.57
C GLY A 9 -8.83 8.56 -30.81
N LYS A 10 -9.93 9.08 -31.31
CA LYS A 10 -10.75 10.07 -30.61
C LYS A 10 -11.97 9.41 -30.00
N LEU A 11 -12.19 9.67 -28.71
CA LEU A 11 -13.40 9.25 -28.00
C LEU A 11 -14.56 10.15 -28.40
N GLU A 12 -15.73 9.59 -28.67
CA GLU A 12 -16.97 10.29 -28.99
C GLU A 12 -18.06 10.04 -27.97
N ALA A 13 -18.07 8.83 -27.39
CA ALA A 13 -19.04 8.47 -26.37
C ALA A 13 -18.62 7.27 -25.54
N VAL A 14 -19.25 7.14 -24.38
CA VAL A 14 -19.16 5.98 -23.48
C VAL A 14 -20.49 5.26 -23.49
N LEU A 15 -20.46 3.96 -23.78
CA LEU A 15 -21.65 3.11 -23.74
C LEU A 15 -21.80 2.51 -22.34
N CYS A 16 -22.95 2.65 -21.76
CA CYS A 16 -23.27 2.23 -20.40
C CYS A 16 -24.52 1.36 -20.33
N ARG A 17 -24.73 0.74 -19.18
CA ARG A 17 -26.01 0.15 -18.79
C ARG A 17 -26.41 0.66 -17.42
N ASP A 18 -27.71 0.94 -17.25
CA ASP A 18 -28.27 1.34 -15.96
C ASP A 18 -28.50 0.14 -15.01
N SER A 19 -29.06 0.38 -13.85
CA SER A 19 -29.39 -0.64 -12.86
C SER A 19 -30.47 -1.64 -13.34
N ALA A 20 -31.29 -1.24 -14.32
CA ALA A 20 -32.28 -2.10 -14.98
C ALA A 20 -31.70 -2.81 -16.22
N ASN A 21 -30.35 -2.73 -16.42
CA ASN A 21 -29.64 -3.30 -17.56
C ASN A 21 -30.02 -2.69 -18.93
N GLN A 22 -30.64 -1.51 -18.93
CA GLN A 22 -30.98 -0.82 -20.16
C GLN A 22 -29.74 -0.06 -20.71
N PRO A 23 -29.44 -0.17 -21.99
CA PRO A 23 -28.30 0.52 -22.58
C PRO A 23 -28.59 2.01 -22.73
N PHE A 24 -27.58 2.83 -22.48
CA PHE A 24 -27.57 4.27 -22.78
C PHE A 24 -26.17 4.73 -23.17
N GLU A 25 -26.11 5.87 -23.84
CA GLU A 25 -24.86 6.47 -24.34
C GLU A 25 -24.64 7.83 -23.68
N ILE A 26 -23.38 8.11 -23.29
CA ILE A 26 -22.95 9.42 -22.80
C ILE A 26 -21.94 9.98 -23.79
N ALA A 27 -22.28 11.05 -24.47
CA ALA A 27 -21.36 11.73 -25.36
C ALA A 27 -20.26 12.41 -24.56
N CYS A 28 -19.00 12.11 -24.86
CA CYS A 28 -17.82 12.73 -24.27
C CYS A 28 -16.59 12.50 -25.13
N ASP A 29 -15.65 13.40 -25.07
CA ASP A 29 -14.35 13.34 -25.74
C ASP A 29 -13.22 12.89 -24.80
N THR A 30 -13.46 12.92 -23.50
CA THR A 30 -12.49 12.60 -22.47
C THR A 30 -13.14 11.72 -21.39
N LEU A 31 -12.47 10.63 -21.01
CA LEU A 31 -12.89 9.73 -19.92
C LEU A 31 -11.76 9.61 -18.89
N LEU A 32 -12.05 9.92 -17.66
CA LEU A 32 -11.15 9.72 -16.52
C LEU A 32 -11.66 8.56 -15.65
N PRO A 33 -11.09 7.35 -15.78
CA PRO A 33 -11.53 6.19 -15.03
C PRO A 33 -10.94 6.16 -13.61
N PHE A 34 -11.77 6.26 -12.58
CA PHE A 34 -11.41 6.16 -11.17
C PHE A 34 -12.05 4.93 -10.53
N PHE A 35 -11.82 3.74 -11.09
CA PHE A 35 -12.45 2.49 -10.64
C PHE A 35 -11.83 1.88 -9.39
N GLY A 36 -10.84 2.53 -8.79
CA GLY A 36 -10.06 2.00 -7.68
C GLY A 36 -8.98 1.01 -8.12
N LEU A 37 -8.38 0.37 -7.13
CA LEU A 37 -7.25 -0.53 -7.34
C LEU A 37 -7.68 -1.99 -7.16
N THR A 38 -7.26 -2.84 -8.07
CA THR A 38 -7.34 -4.29 -7.91
C THR A 38 -5.97 -4.81 -7.51
N MET A 39 -5.89 -5.45 -6.34
CA MET A 39 -4.63 -6.01 -5.87
C MET A 39 -4.19 -7.20 -6.73
N LYS A 40 -3.00 -7.07 -7.30
CA LYS A 40 -2.30 -8.15 -7.99
C LYS A 40 -0.88 -8.19 -7.44
N LEU A 41 -0.58 -9.21 -6.63
CA LEU A 41 0.74 -9.36 -6.01
C LEU A 41 1.84 -9.74 -7.02
N GLY A 42 1.45 -10.18 -8.24
CA GLY A 42 2.42 -10.60 -9.24
C GLY A 42 3.33 -11.71 -8.70
N PRO A 43 4.65 -11.68 -8.98
CA PRO A 43 5.60 -12.69 -8.53
C PRO A 43 5.68 -12.87 -7.01
N ILE A 44 5.28 -11.87 -6.22
CA ILE A 44 5.30 -11.94 -4.74
C ILE A 44 4.40 -13.08 -4.25
N ALA A 45 3.34 -13.42 -4.98
CA ALA A 45 2.44 -14.52 -4.64
C ALA A 45 3.16 -15.90 -4.60
N ASP A 46 4.29 -16.02 -5.31
CA ASP A 46 5.06 -17.26 -5.44
C ASP A 46 6.25 -17.36 -4.47
N TRP A 47 6.44 -16.35 -3.61
CA TRP A 47 7.57 -16.29 -2.67
C TRP A 47 7.40 -17.16 -1.41
N GLY A 48 6.30 -17.91 -1.32
CA GLY A 48 6.03 -18.79 -0.18
C GLY A 48 5.58 -18.06 1.09
N ILE A 49 5.24 -16.77 0.99
CA ILE A 49 4.73 -15.98 2.11
C ILE A 49 3.30 -16.42 2.42
N ALA A 50 2.96 -16.58 3.69
CA ALA A 50 1.60 -16.89 4.12
C ALA A 50 0.62 -15.79 3.68
N MET A 51 -0.51 -16.21 3.08
CA MET A 51 -1.52 -15.31 2.56
C MET A 51 -2.91 -15.69 3.04
N GLU A 52 -3.75 -14.69 3.24
CA GLU A 52 -5.18 -14.81 3.44
C GLU A 52 -5.90 -13.88 2.45
N ARG A 53 -6.87 -14.41 1.66
CA ARG A 53 -7.68 -13.65 0.69
C ARG A 53 -6.86 -12.74 -0.23
N LYS A 54 -5.73 -13.27 -0.73
CA LYS A 54 -4.77 -12.56 -1.60
C LYS A 54 -4.03 -11.39 -0.91
N GLN A 55 -3.96 -11.38 0.40
CA GLN A 55 -3.20 -10.43 1.19
C GLN A 55 -2.16 -11.17 2.03
N LEU A 56 -0.99 -10.55 2.23
CA LEU A 56 0.10 -11.11 3.02
C LEU A 56 -0.26 -11.05 4.51
N VAL A 57 -0.08 -12.16 5.21
CA VAL A 57 -0.25 -12.22 6.68
C VAL A 57 1.03 -11.74 7.33
N VAL A 58 0.92 -10.87 8.34
CA VAL A 58 2.05 -10.29 9.06
C VAL A 58 1.84 -10.35 10.57
N ASP A 59 2.95 -10.38 11.30
CA ASP A 59 2.97 -10.08 12.73
C ASP A 59 2.79 -8.56 12.94
N THR A 60 1.80 -8.17 13.72
CA THR A 60 1.46 -6.74 13.92
C THR A 60 2.45 -5.97 14.79
N ALA A 61 3.35 -6.64 15.49
CA ALA A 61 4.37 -5.98 16.29
C ALA A 61 5.56 -5.49 15.45
N THR A 62 5.91 -6.23 14.41
CA THR A 62 7.11 -6.00 13.60
C THR A 62 6.83 -5.90 12.09
N PHE A 63 5.62 -6.21 11.67
CA PHE A 63 5.21 -6.35 10.27
C PHE A 63 6.07 -7.34 9.47
N ALA A 64 6.70 -8.29 10.18
CA ALA A 64 7.38 -9.41 9.57
C ALA A 64 6.36 -10.37 8.94
N THR A 65 6.73 -10.94 7.80
CA THR A 65 5.96 -12.00 7.13
C THR A 65 6.35 -13.38 7.68
N SER A 66 5.74 -14.44 7.15
CA SER A 66 6.14 -15.83 7.46
C SER A 66 7.53 -16.21 6.93
N VAL A 67 8.11 -15.39 6.04
CA VAL A 67 9.46 -15.61 5.50
C VAL A 67 10.44 -14.67 6.19
N PRO A 68 11.45 -15.17 6.89
CA PRO A 68 12.42 -14.35 7.62
C PRO A 68 13.10 -13.31 6.73
N GLY A 69 13.25 -12.08 7.23
CA GLY A 69 13.87 -10.96 6.51
C GLY A 69 12.94 -10.24 5.53
N ILE A 70 11.69 -10.69 5.38
CA ILE A 70 10.68 -10.01 4.57
C ILE A 70 9.63 -9.38 5.49
N HIS A 71 9.46 -8.06 5.36
CA HIS A 71 8.42 -7.29 6.03
C HIS A 71 7.43 -6.77 4.98
N ALA A 72 6.17 -6.63 5.34
CA ALA A 72 5.14 -6.13 4.43
C ALA A 72 4.22 -5.14 5.14
N VAL A 73 3.80 -4.07 4.44
CA VAL A 73 2.97 -2.99 4.98
C VAL A 73 1.96 -2.50 3.93
N GLY A 74 1.05 -1.65 4.34
CA GLY A 74 0.08 -1.00 3.46
C GLY A 74 -1.05 -1.93 3.02
N ASP A 75 -1.57 -1.71 1.83
CA ASP A 75 -2.78 -2.38 1.34
C ASP A 75 -2.56 -3.86 0.98
N ALA A 76 -1.30 -4.27 0.82
CA ALA A 76 -0.94 -5.64 0.47
C ALA A 76 -1.09 -6.63 1.61
N ILE A 77 -1.21 -6.16 2.84
CA ILE A 77 -1.24 -6.99 4.04
C ILE A 77 -2.63 -7.14 4.66
N THR A 78 -2.77 -8.17 5.49
CA THR A 78 -3.95 -8.38 6.35
C THR A 78 -3.55 -8.76 7.78
N TYR A 79 -4.34 -8.26 8.72
CA TYR A 79 -4.32 -8.62 10.14
C TYR A 79 -5.65 -8.22 10.79
N PRO A 80 -6.01 -8.72 11.98
CA PRO A 80 -7.25 -8.33 12.66
C PRO A 80 -7.33 -6.82 12.90
N GLY A 81 -8.40 -6.20 12.42
CA GLY A 81 -8.61 -4.74 12.55
C GLY A 81 -7.94 -3.88 11.46
N LYS A 82 -7.30 -4.48 10.46
CA LYS A 82 -6.69 -3.75 9.34
C LYS A 82 -7.66 -2.75 8.69
N ARG A 83 -7.18 -1.52 8.51
CA ARG A 83 -7.84 -0.48 7.70
C ARG A 83 -6.89 -0.06 6.57
N LYS A 84 -7.43 -0.01 5.34
CA LYS A 84 -6.68 0.43 4.17
C LYS A 84 -6.70 1.96 4.08
N LEU A 85 -5.82 2.58 4.85
CA LEU A 85 -5.63 4.02 4.94
C LEU A 85 -4.16 4.35 4.77
N ILE A 86 -3.86 5.49 4.15
CA ILE A 86 -2.49 6.00 4.02
C ILE A 86 -1.83 6.14 5.41
N LEU A 87 -2.57 6.68 6.38
CA LEU A 87 -2.09 6.81 7.76
C LEU A 87 -1.68 5.47 8.38
N SER A 88 -2.51 4.42 8.20
CA SER A 88 -2.18 3.07 8.68
C SER A 88 -0.90 2.56 8.04
N GLY A 89 -0.74 2.75 6.72
CA GLY A 89 0.46 2.34 5.99
C GLY A 89 1.73 3.01 6.49
N PHE A 90 1.70 4.31 6.82
CA PHE A 90 2.84 5.01 7.41
C PHE A 90 3.19 4.49 8.82
N HIS A 91 2.20 4.25 9.66
CA HIS A 91 2.41 3.65 10.98
C HIS A 91 3.02 2.25 10.86
N GLU A 92 2.47 1.42 10.00
CA GLU A 92 2.97 0.08 9.71
C GLU A 92 4.42 0.11 9.21
N ALA A 93 4.74 1.05 8.32
CA ALA A 93 6.10 1.23 7.80
C ALA A 93 7.10 1.61 8.89
N ALA A 94 6.70 2.45 9.84
CA ALA A 94 7.54 2.79 10.98
C ALA A 94 7.84 1.55 11.84
N LEU A 95 6.83 0.77 12.19
CA LEU A 95 7.02 -0.47 12.98
C LEU A 95 7.82 -1.53 12.22
N ALA A 96 7.58 -1.68 10.90
CA ALA A 96 8.36 -2.57 10.05
C ALA A 96 9.84 -2.19 10.00
N ALA A 97 10.15 -0.89 9.93
CA ALA A 97 11.53 -0.39 9.93
C ALA A 97 12.26 -0.73 11.25
N PHE A 98 11.59 -0.53 12.40
CA PHE A 98 12.13 -0.97 13.69
C PHE A 98 12.28 -2.49 13.75
N GLY A 99 11.27 -3.25 13.34
CA GLY A 99 11.32 -4.71 13.30
C GLY A 99 12.47 -5.25 12.44
N ALA A 100 12.68 -4.69 11.26
CA ALA A 100 13.78 -5.06 10.38
C ALA A 100 15.14 -4.71 10.98
N ALA A 101 15.28 -3.52 11.57
CA ALA A 101 16.51 -3.08 12.19
C ALA A 101 16.87 -3.93 13.44
N GLU A 102 15.90 -4.25 14.27
CA GLU A 102 16.07 -5.12 15.43
C GLU A 102 16.44 -6.57 15.01
N TRP A 103 15.79 -7.06 13.94
CA TRP A 103 16.13 -8.37 13.39
C TRP A 103 17.58 -8.43 12.90
N LEU A 104 18.06 -7.40 12.22
CA LEU A 104 19.46 -7.29 11.76
C LEU A 104 20.45 -7.14 12.93
N ALA A 105 20.09 -6.35 13.94
CA ALA A 105 20.92 -6.10 15.11
C ALA A 105 20.98 -7.30 16.09
N GLY A 106 19.97 -8.17 16.08
CA GLY A 106 19.83 -9.26 17.02
C GLY A 106 19.39 -8.83 18.45
N HIS A 107 19.01 -7.56 18.62
CA HIS A 107 18.54 -7.01 19.90
C HIS A 107 17.58 -5.84 19.65
N LYS A 108 16.80 -5.48 20.68
CA LYS A 108 15.90 -4.33 20.64
C LYS A 108 16.67 -3.02 20.51
N LEU A 109 16.19 -2.14 19.66
CA LEU A 109 16.75 -0.82 19.46
C LEU A 109 15.99 0.23 20.29
N PRO A 110 16.68 1.14 21.00
CA PRO A 110 16.03 2.24 21.68
C PRO A 110 15.43 3.23 20.67
N LEU A 111 14.28 3.77 20.99
CA LEU A 111 13.72 4.90 20.25
C LEU A 111 14.55 6.15 20.56
N GLU A 112 15.15 6.73 19.54
CA GLU A 112 15.90 7.98 19.64
C GLU A 112 15.02 9.17 19.22
N TYR A 113 15.06 10.24 19.99
CA TYR A 113 14.36 11.49 19.68
C TYR A 113 15.36 12.58 19.27
N THR A 114 14.98 13.42 18.30
CA THR A 114 15.81 14.54 17.84
C THR A 114 16.16 15.54 18.95
N THR A 115 15.28 15.65 19.95
CA THR A 115 15.48 16.54 21.11
C THR A 115 16.52 16.04 22.12
N SER A 116 16.90 14.76 22.07
CA SER A 116 17.82 14.15 23.03
C SER A 116 18.99 13.41 22.39
N SER A 117 18.93 13.09 21.10
CA SER A 117 19.99 12.37 20.40
C SER A 117 20.93 13.33 19.65
N GLU A 118 22.12 13.55 20.19
CA GLU A 118 23.16 14.33 19.50
C GLU A 118 23.50 13.76 18.12
N LYS A 119 23.47 12.44 17.97
CA LYS A 119 23.69 11.75 16.69
C LYS A 119 22.64 12.14 15.65
N LEU A 120 21.36 12.13 16.01
CA LEU A 120 20.27 12.54 15.13
C LEU A 120 20.33 14.04 14.82
N GLN A 121 20.64 14.88 15.82
CA GLN A 121 20.80 16.31 15.65
C GLN A 121 21.90 16.61 14.63
N LYS A 122 23.06 16.00 14.76
CA LYS A 122 24.16 16.13 13.79
C LYS A 122 23.77 15.65 12.39
N LEU A 123 23.09 14.51 12.29
CA LEU A 123 22.64 13.96 11.00
C LEU A 123 21.64 14.88 10.30
N LEU A 124 20.73 15.47 11.06
CA LEU A 124 19.69 16.37 10.56
C LEU A 124 20.13 17.83 10.47
N ARG A 125 21.38 18.14 10.84
CA ARG A 125 21.95 19.49 10.87
C ARG A 125 21.12 20.48 11.69
N VAL A 126 20.56 20.00 12.79
CA VAL A 126 19.82 20.83 13.77
C VAL A 126 20.83 21.36 14.77
N GLU A 127 20.90 22.69 14.95
CA GLU A 127 21.71 23.28 16.01
C GLU A 127 21.06 22.99 17.37
N ALA A 128 21.85 22.54 18.33
CA ALA A 128 21.39 22.39 19.71
C ALA A 128 21.16 23.80 20.27
N ASN A 129 19.94 24.10 20.68
CA ASN A 129 19.58 25.29 21.43
C ASN A 129 20.08 25.20 22.86
#